data_1ccdbb6c623f4c69e1b621da067aa2fb
#
_entry.id   1ccdbb6c623f4c69e1b621da067aa2fb
#
_cell.length_a   1.000
_cell.length_b   1.000
_cell.length_c   1.000
_cell.angle_alpha   90.00
_cell.angle_beta   90.00
_cell.angle_gamma   90.00
#
_symmetry.space_group_name_H-M   'P 1'
#
loop_
_entity.id
_entity.type
_entity.pdbx_description
1 polymer ?
#
loop_
_entity_poly.entity_id
_entity_poly.type
_entity_poly.pdbx_seq_one_letter_code
_entity_poly.pdbx_strand_id
1 'polypeptide(L)'
;ISQSKIRDFVKYYNKKYNATFIITSHYTKDIQEMCKRVLVLHGGEQMYDGKFSELIKAINPERRLLFEFSAMPEKSYIQNLKNKFKLELNDNILTAQLPESELKELLATLLDQFSPHSMSFEDLPVEETMKSFFQNPQDYL
;
A
#
# COMPACT_ATOMS: atom_id res chain seq x y z
N ILE A 1 27.37 -9.03 -5.92
CA ILE A 1 26.50 -10.17 -5.57
C ILE A 1 25.09 -9.66 -5.65
N SER A 2 24.23 -10.36 -6.43
CA SER A 2 22.84 -9.96 -6.58
C SER A 2 22.10 -10.06 -5.23
N GLN A 3 21.28 -9.06 -4.88
CA GLN A 3 20.47 -9.05 -3.66
C GLN A 3 19.59 -10.32 -3.54
N SER A 4 19.14 -10.87 -4.68
CA SER A 4 18.39 -12.14 -4.69
C SER A 4 19.17 -13.31 -4.12
N LYS A 5 20.47 -13.43 -4.40
CA LYS A 5 21.31 -14.51 -3.84
C LYS A 5 21.47 -14.42 -2.33
N ILE A 6 21.54 -13.19 -1.79
CA ILE A 6 21.62 -13.00 -0.34
C ILE A 6 20.28 -13.41 0.31
N ARG A 7 19.15 -13.04 -0.30
CA ARG A 7 17.83 -13.45 0.19
C ARG A 7 17.66 -14.97 0.19
N ASP A 8 18.06 -15.63 -0.89
CA ASP A 8 17.99 -17.09 -1.00
C ASP A 8 18.88 -17.79 0.02
N PHE A 9 20.08 -17.25 0.25
CA PHE A 9 21.01 -17.75 1.28
C PHE A 9 20.40 -17.65 2.68
N VAL A 10 19.86 -16.48 3.06
CA VAL A 10 19.23 -16.26 4.36
C VAL A 10 18.04 -17.20 4.57
N LYS A 11 17.16 -17.33 3.58
CA LYS A 11 16.02 -18.26 3.63
C LYS A 11 16.47 -19.71 3.78
N TYR A 12 17.48 -20.13 3.03
CA TYR A 12 18.02 -21.48 3.09
C TYR A 12 18.60 -21.80 4.48
N TYR A 13 19.45 -20.92 5.02
CA TYR A 13 20.07 -21.12 6.33
C TYR A 13 19.05 -21.09 7.47
N ASN A 14 18.10 -20.16 7.42
CA ASN A 14 17.02 -20.11 8.41
C ASN A 14 16.25 -21.45 8.44
N LYS A 15 15.88 -21.96 7.26
CA LYS A 15 15.12 -23.21 7.15
C LYS A 15 15.93 -24.44 7.57
N LYS A 16 17.21 -24.50 7.15
CA LYS A 16 18.06 -25.68 7.36
C LYS A 16 18.61 -25.79 8.78
N TYR A 17 18.98 -24.66 9.37
CA TYR A 17 19.67 -24.62 10.65
C TYR A 17 18.86 -23.97 11.78
N ASN A 18 17.62 -23.57 11.49
CA ASN A 18 16.77 -22.79 12.42
C ASN A 18 17.49 -21.54 12.96
N ALA A 19 18.33 -20.92 12.11
CA ALA A 19 19.13 -19.78 12.48
C ALA A 19 18.31 -18.51 12.51
N THR A 20 18.51 -17.67 13.53
CA THR A 20 17.89 -16.35 13.61
C THR A 20 18.78 -15.33 12.94
N PHE A 21 18.21 -14.52 12.06
CA PHE A 21 18.88 -13.43 11.37
C PHE A 21 18.30 -12.10 11.83
N ILE A 22 19.19 -11.16 12.15
CA ILE A 22 18.84 -9.75 12.33
C ILE A 22 19.29 -9.03 11.07
N ILE A 23 18.36 -8.40 10.39
CA ILE A 23 18.57 -7.73 9.11
C ILE A 23 18.29 -6.25 9.28
N THR A 24 19.22 -5.40 8.85
CA THR A 24 18.99 -3.96 8.69
C THR A 24 19.10 -3.63 7.19
N SER A 25 18.15 -2.92 6.66
CA SER A 25 18.14 -2.52 5.25
C SER A 25 17.44 -1.18 5.07
N HIS A 26 17.93 -0.41 4.10
CA HIS A 26 17.25 0.80 3.62
C HIS A 26 16.20 0.47 2.54
N TYR A 27 16.18 -0.77 2.06
CA TYR A 27 15.24 -1.23 1.03
C TYR A 27 14.08 -1.97 1.69
N THR A 28 12.92 -1.35 1.70
CA THR A 28 11.70 -1.92 2.29
C THR A 28 11.30 -3.24 1.64
N LYS A 29 11.60 -3.41 0.34
CA LYS A 29 11.36 -4.65 -0.37
C LYS A 29 12.14 -5.83 0.22
N ASP A 30 13.39 -5.63 0.63
CA ASP A 30 14.19 -6.68 1.28
C ASP A 30 13.57 -7.07 2.63
N ILE A 31 13.14 -6.08 3.41
CA ILE A 31 12.45 -6.31 4.68
C ILE A 31 11.16 -7.11 4.44
N GLN A 32 10.35 -6.69 3.47
CA GLN A 32 9.09 -7.34 3.15
C GLN A 32 9.26 -8.80 2.72
N GLU A 33 10.30 -9.11 1.94
CA GLU A 33 10.54 -10.46 1.42
C GLU A 33 11.24 -11.42 2.41
N MET A 34 12.02 -10.88 3.34
CA MET A 34 12.83 -11.69 4.26
C MET A 34 12.33 -11.71 5.69
N CYS A 35 11.69 -10.63 6.17
CA CYS A 35 11.36 -10.45 7.57
C CYS A 35 9.85 -10.63 7.79
N LYS A 36 9.49 -11.57 8.67
CA LYS A 36 8.11 -11.73 9.14
C LYS A 36 7.76 -10.75 10.27
N ARG A 37 8.75 -10.44 11.11
CA ARG A 37 8.66 -9.51 12.23
C ARG A 37 9.65 -8.39 12.04
N VAL A 38 9.25 -7.18 12.37
CA VAL A 38 10.09 -5.99 12.29
C VAL A 38 10.08 -5.25 13.62
N LEU A 39 11.21 -4.66 13.94
CA LEU A 39 11.38 -3.69 15.00
C LEU A 39 11.63 -2.33 14.37
N VAL A 40 10.83 -1.33 14.72
CA VAL A 40 11.06 0.05 14.29
C VAL A 40 11.62 0.83 15.46
N LEU A 41 12.78 1.44 15.24
CA LEU A 41 13.46 2.28 16.22
C LEU A 41 13.51 3.71 15.69
N HIS A 42 13.15 4.67 16.53
CA HIS A 42 13.23 6.10 16.22
C HIS A 42 13.59 6.87 17.48
N GLY A 43 14.57 7.80 17.37
CA GLY A 43 15.00 8.61 18.53
C GLY A 43 15.52 7.81 19.72
N GLY A 44 15.99 6.57 19.51
CA GLY A 44 16.46 5.67 20.57
C GLY A 44 15.34 4.87 21.24
N GLU A 45 14.10 5.03 20.82
CA GLU A 45 12.94 4.31 21.35
C GLU A 45 12.41 3.28 20.37
N GLN A 46 11.82 2.21 20.89
CA GLN A 46 11.13 1.21 20.10
C GLN A 46 9.71 1.69 19.82
N MET A 47 9.44 2.06 18.57
CA MET A 47 8.13 2.54 18.11
C MET A 47 7.17 1.40 17.76
N TYR A 48 7.71 0.32 17.21
CA TYR A 48 6.90 -0.82 16.77
C TYR A 48 7.66 -2.13 16.92
N ASP A 49 6.93 -3.20 17.25
CA ASP A 49 7.41 -4.58 17.24
C ASP A 49 6.27 -5.50 16.82
N GLY A 50 6.35 -6.05 15.63
CA GLY A 50 5.29 -6.89 15.10
C GLY A 50 5.48 -7.28 13.65
N LYS A 51 4.39 -7.72 13.00
CA LYS A 51 4.43 -8.10 11.60
C LYS A 51 4.54 -6.89 10.69
N PHE A 52 5.41 -6.98 9.70
CA PHE A 52 5.58 -5.90 8.72
C PHE A 52 4.27 -5.55 7.98
N SER A 53 3.47 -6.56 7.63
CA SER A 53 2.18 -6.35 6.96
C SER A 53 1.15 -5.59 7.81
N GLU A 54 1.19 -5.76 9.13
CA GLU A 54 0.33 -5.03 10.06
C GLU A 54 0.79 -3.58 10.22
N LEU A 55 2.10 -3.36 10.28
CA LEU A 55 2.68 -2.02 10.28
C LEU A 55 2.25 -1.22 9.04
N ILE A 56 2.39 -1.79 7.84
CA ILE A 56 2.01 -1.12 6.59
C ILE A 56 0.53 -0.74 6.57
N LYS A 57 -0.36 -1.63 7.04
CA LYS A 57 -1.80 -1.34 7.13
C LYS A 57 -2.12 -0.23 8.13
N ALA A 58 -1.39 -0.17 9.26
CA ALA A 58 -1.57 0.88 10.25
C ALA A 58 -1.09 2.25 9.74
N ILE A 59 0.04 2.28 9.03
CA ILE A 59 0.62 3.50 8.49
C ILE A 59 -0.21 4.07 7.34
N ASN A 60 -0.69 3.21 6.44
CA ASN A 60 -1.47 3.63 5.29
C ASN A 60 -2.63 2.67 5.02
N PRO A 61 -3.81 2.96 5.58
CA PRO A 61 -5.02 2.17 5.36
C PRO A 61 -5.66 2.41 3.99
N GLU A 62 -5.13 3.35 3.19
CA GLU A 62 -5.66 3.68 1.88
C GLU A 62 -5.25 2.67 0.81
N ARG A 63 -6.13 2.47 -0.15
CA ARG A 63 -5.89 1.69 -1.36
C ARG A 63 -6.20 2.54 -2.59
N ARG A 64 -5.62 2.20 -3.72
CA ARG A 64 -5.87 2.85 -4.99
C ARG A 64 -6.86 2.01 -5.80
N LEU A 65 -7.93 2.66 -6.25
CA LEU A 65 -8.85 2.14 -7.26
C LEU A 65 -8.49 2.77 -8.61
N LEU A 66 -8.35 1.92 -9.64
CA LEU A 66 -8.38 2.34 -11.03
C LEU A 66 -9.67 1.77 -11.65
N PHE A 67 -10.48 2.66 -12.22
CA PHE A 67 -11.74 2.30 -12.86
C PHE A 67 -11.77 2.91 -14.26
N GLU A 68 -11.72 2.06 -15.27
CA GLU A 68 -11.76 2.47 -16.67
C GLU A 68 -13.18 2.41 -17.19
N PHE A 69 -13.71 3.55 -17.59
CA PHE A 69 -15.05 3.64 -18.14
C PHE A 69 -15.09 3.08 -19.57
N SER A 70 -16.10 2.26 -19.88
CA SER A 70 -16.37 1.79 -21.27
C SER A 70 -16.93 2.93 -22.14
N ALA A 71 -17.65 3.87 -21.53
CA ALA A 71 -18.16 5.09 -22.16
C ALA A 71 -17.97 6.25 -21.19
N MET A 72 -17.54 7.41 -21.72
CA MET A 72 -17.30 8.59 -20.86
C MET A 72 -18.57 9.05 -20.14
N PRO A 73 -18.51 9.19 -18.81
CA PRO A 73 -19.60 9.76 -18.05
C PRO A 73 -19.77 11.27 -18.34
N GLU A 74 -20.93 11.80 -18.04
CA GLU A 74 -21.15 13.25 -18.11
C GLU A 74 -20.25 14.00 -17.14
N LYS A 75 -19.81 15.20 -17.55
CA LYS A 75 -18.93 16.05 -16.70
C LYS A 75 -19.57 16.41 -15.36
N SER A 76 -20.88 16.62 -15.35
CA SER A 76 -21.66 16.89 -14.14
C SER A 76 -21.59 15.75 -13.14
N TYR A 77 -21.67 14.50 -13.61
CA TYR A 77 -21.53 13.32 -12.77
C TYR A 77 -20.16 13.22 -12.12
N ILE A 78 -19.10 13.39 -12.91
CA ILE A 78 -17.73 13.39 -12.38
C ILE A 78 -17.51 14.52 -11.37
N GLN A 79 -18.06 15.70 -11.62
CA GLN A 79 -17.95 16.81 -10.67
C GLN A 79 -18.64 16.51 -9.35
N ASN A 80 -19.81 15.85 -9.37
CA ASN A 80 -20.48 15.41 -8.16
C ASN A 80 -19.67 14.36 -7.38
N LEU A 81 -19.03 13.43 -8.07
CA LEU A 81 -18.13 12.47 -7.43
C LEU A 81 -16.92 13.17 -6.79
N LYS A 82 -16.30 14.15 -7.49
CA LYS A 82 -15.18 14.94 -6.97
C LYS A 82 -15.52 15.76 -5.72
N ASN A 83 -16.77 16.17 -5.59
CA ASN A 83 -17.25 16.87 -4.40
C ASN A 83 -17.36 15.95 -3.18
N LYS A 84 -17.52 14.64 -3.40
CA LYS A 84 -17.71 13.64 -2.35
C LYS A 84 -16.45 12.83 -2.05
N PHE A 85 -15.68 12.53 -3.08
CA PHE A 85 -14.48 11.66 -2.98
C PHE A 85 -13.27 12.36 -3.60
N LYS A 86 -12.11 12.12 -3.01
CA LYS A 86 -10.84 12.54 -3.59
C LYS A 86 -10.50 11.59 -4.76
N LEU A 87 -10.69 12.07 -5.98
CA LEU A 87 -10.44 11.29 -7.19
C LEU A 87 -9.94 12.16 -8.35
N GLU A 88 -9.29 11.52 -9.29
CA GLU A 88 -8.83 12.11 -10.53
C GLU A 88 -9.42 11.34 -11.71
N LEU A 89 -9.67 12.03 -12.81
CA LEU A 89 -10.08 11.43 -14.08
C LEU A 89 -9.10 11.89 -15.15
N ASN A 90 -8.37 10.95 -15.72
CA ASN A 90 -7.48 11.14 -16.85
C ASN A 90 -8.00 10.28 -18.01
N ASP A 91 -8.36 10.93 -19.11
CA ASP A 91 -9.08 10.29 -20.21
C ASP A 91 -10.32 9.55 -19.69
N ASN A 92 -10.38 8.23 -19.85
CA ASN A 92 -11.47 7.39 -19.38
C ASN A 92 -11.14 6.59 -18.10
N ILE A 93 -10.00 6.90 -17.43
CA ILE A 93 -9.56 6.20 -16.22
C ILE A 93 -9.78 7.11 -15.01
N LEU A 94 -10.67 6.68 -14.10
CA LEU A 94 -10.84 7.25 -12.78
C LEU A 94 -9.86 6.59 -11.82
N THR A 95 -9.09 7.41 -11.12
CA THR A 95 -8.17 6.98 -10.06
C THR A 95 -8.60 7.60 -8.74
N ALA A 96 -8.80 6.77 -7.73
CA ALA A 96 -9.11 7.22 -6.38
C ALA A 96 -8.20 6.51 -5.38
N GLN A 97 -7.64 7.27 -4.43
CA GLN A 97 -6.85 6.75 -3.32
C GLN A 97 -7.57 7.10 -2.03
N LEU A 98 -8.19 6.12 -1.41
CA LEU A 98 -9.12 6.29 -0.30
C LEU A 98 -9.02 5.11 0.68
N PRO A 99 -9.47 5.30 1.93
CA PRO A 99 -9.72 4.20 2.86
C PRO A 99 -10.68 3.17 2.27
N GLU A 100 -10.55 1.92 2.68
CA GLU A 100 -11.33 0.81 2.11
C GLU A 100 -12.85 1.02 2.20
N SER A 101 -13.34 1.65 3.27
CA SER A 101 -14.77 1.95 3.44
C SER A 101 -15.28 2.93 2.38
N GLU A 102 -14.53 3.99 2.11
CA GLU A 102 -14.88 4.99 1.10
C GLU A 102 -14.73 4.43 -0.32
N LEU A 103 -13.72 3.58 -0.56
CA LEU A 103 -13.58 2.87 -1.84
C LEU A 103 -14.77 1.96 -2.13
N LYS A 104 -15.29 1.26 -1.13
CA LYS A 104 -16.50 0.43 -1.29
C LYS A 104 -17.71 1.26 -1.67
N GLU A 105 -17.89 2.42 -1.03
CA GLU A 105 -18.99 3.34 -1.33
C GLU A 105 -18.87 3.93 -2.75
N LEU A 106 -17.68 4.39 -3.11
CA LEU A 106 -17.39 4.90 -4.45
C LEU A 106 -17.64 3.82 -5.50
N LEU A 107 -17.14 2.62 -5.28
CA LEU A 107 -17.30 1.50 -6.20
C LEU A 107 -18.77 1.11 -6.38
N ALA A 108 -19.54 1.03 -5.30
CA ALA A 108 -20.98 0.77 -5.39
C ALA A 108 -21.68 1.83 -6.22
N THR A 109 -21.36 3.11 -6.03
CA THR A 109 -21.90 4.23 -6.79
C THR A 109 -21.55 4.15 -8.28
N LEU A 110 -20.32 3.76 -8.61
CA LEU A 110 -19.88 3.61 -10.01
C LEU A 110 -20.57 2.42 -10.69
N LEU A 111 -20.61 1.26 -10.03
CA LEU A 111 -21.16 0.02 -10.60
C LEU A 111 -22.69 0.05 -10.73
N ASP A 112 -23.39 0.90 -9.99
CA ASP A 112 -24.83 1.12 -10.13
C ASP A 112 -25.19 1.73 -11.50
N GLN A 113 -24.31 2.56 -12.06
CA GLN A 113 -24.57 3.30 -13.29
C GLN A 113 -23.69 2.89 -14.48
N PHE A 114 -22.52 2.32 -14.23
CA PHE A 114 -21.54 2.04 -15.28
C PHE A 114 -21.01 0.61 -15.21
N SER A 115 -20.77 0.03 -16.37
CA SER A 115 -19.97 -1.18 -16.51
C SER A 115 -18.54 -0.77 -16.84
N PRO A 116 -17.54 -1.13 -16.05
CA PRO A 116 -16.16 -0.79 -16.36
C PRO A 116 -15.63 -1.62 -17.54
N HIS A 117 -14.75 -1.01 -18.34
CA HIS A 117 -13.93 -1.75 -19.30
C HIS A 117 -12.89 -2.59 -18.54
N SER A 118 -12.25 -1.98 -17.57
CA SER A 118 -11.36 -2.66 -16.62
C SER A 118 -11.45 -2.01 -15.23
N MET A 119 -11.09 -2.78 -14.22
CA MET A 119 -11.05 -2.32 -12.84
C MET A 119 -9.95 -3.05 -12.09
N SER A 120 -9.15 -2.31 -11.32
CA SER A 120 -8.14 -2.89 -10.44
C SER A 120 -8.04 -2.15 -9.12
N PHE A 121 -7.63 -2.90 -8.09
CA PHE A 121 -7.23 -2.36 -6.79
C PHE A 121 -5.73 -2.57 -6.61
N GLU A 122 -5.05 -1.51 -6.20
CA GLU A 122 -3.62 -1.55 -5.94
C GLU A 122 -3.36 -1.13 -4.49
N ASP A 123 -2.47 -1.85 -3.84
CA ASP A 123 -1.88 -1.39 -2.60
C ASP A 123 -0.83 -0.31 -2.94
N LEU A 124 -0.73 0.69 -2.06
CA LEU A 124 0.26 1.74 -2.26
C LEU A 124 1.69 1.18 -2.16
N PRO A 125 2.63 1.75 -2.93
CA PRO A 125 4.02 1.35 -2.83
C PRO A 125 4.54 1.45 -1.40
N VAL A 126 5.09 0.36 -0.88
CA VAL A 126 5.58 0.25 0.50
C VAL A 126 6.66 1.29 0.79
N GLU A 127 7.50 1.59 -0.20
CA GLU A 127 8.55 2.60 -0.12
C GLU A 127 8.00 4.01 0.16
N GLU A 128 6.91 4.40 -0.49
CA GLU A 128 6.26 5.70 -0.27
C GLU A 128 5.64 5.77 1.12
N THR A 129 4.94 4.71 1.51
CA THR A 129 4.34 4.57 2.83
C THR A 129 5.40 4.66 3.94
N MET A 130 6.49 3.93 3.81
CA MET A 130 7.58 3.94 4.80
C MET A 130 8.32 5.28 4.83
N LYS A 131 8.49 5.95 3.69
CA LYS A 131 9.11 7.27 3.65
C LYS A 131 8.30 8.30 4.44
N SER A 132 7.00 8.33 4.28
CA SER A 132 6.10 9.21 5.05
C SER A 132 6.15 8.89 6.54
N PHE A 133 6.12 7.62 6.88
CA PHE A 133 6.23 7.15 8.25
C PHE A 133 7.53 7.60 8.93
N PHE A 134 8.69 7.45 8.29
CA PHE A 134 9.98 7.85 8.86
C PHE A 134 10.15 9.37 9.01
N GLN A 135 9.37 10.17 8.29
CA GLN A 135 9.37 11.62 8.47
C GLN A 135 8.72 12.01 9.80
N ASN A 136 7.60 11.38 10.15
CA ASN A 136 6.85 11.65 11.37
C ASN A 136 6.25 10.36 11.97
N PRO A 137 7.05 9.49 12.60
CA PRO A 137 6.54 8.20 13.11
C PRO A 137 5.46 8.35 14.19
N GLN A 138 5.49 9.45 14.94
CA GLN A 138 4.54 9.71 16.03
C GLN A 138 3.12 9.99 15.56
N ASP A 139 2.93 10.31 14.27
CA ASP A 139 1.60 10.57 13.71
C ASP A 139 0.84 9.27 13.39
N TYR A 140 1.53 8.12 13.46
CA TYR A 140 1.01 6.83 13.01
C TYR A 140 0.95 5.74 14.08
N LEU A 141 1.68 5.90 15.18
CA LEU A 141 1.82 4.87 16.23
C LEU A 141 1.58 5.40 17.63
#